data_7e07542e65f9a818680a15266893a02f
#
_entry.id   7e07542e65f9a818680a15266893a02f
#
_cell.length_a   1.000
_cell.length_b   1.000
_cell.length_c   1.000
_cell.angle_alpha   90.00
_cell.angle_beta   90.00
_cell.angle_gamma   90.00
#
_symmetry.space_group_name_H-M   'P 1'
#
loop_
_entity.id
_entity.type
_entity.pdbx_description
1 polymer ?
#
loop_
_entity_poly.entity_id
_entity_poly.type
_entity_poly.pdbx_seq_one_letter_code
_entity_poly.pdbx_strand_id
1 'polypeptide(L)' 'MRRPNAWHQAIVAHLSAAGSPLLVDQIWQRMEAAGFVHASKMPRSTLGARIAELVQMKTLERVAPKTYRLSAEKEVRS' A
#
# COMPACT_ATOMS: atom_id res chain seq x y z
N MET A 1 15.11 9.89 14.42
CA MET A 1 13.76 9.64 13.94
C MET A 1 13.79 8.83 12.66
N ARG A 2 12.90 7.86 12.56
CA ARG A 2 12.90 6.97 11.42
C ARG A 2 12.12 7.56 10.24
N ARG A 3 12.68 7.44 9.06
CA ARG A 3 11.98 7.88 7.87
C ARG A 3 10.91 6.89 7.47
N PRO A 4 9.77 7.38 6.98
CA PRO A 4 8.78 6.46 6.41
C PRO A 4 9.36 5.75 5.19
N ASN A 5 8.98 4.50 5.00
CA ASN A 5 9.37 3.74 3.83
C ASN A 5 8.65 4.28 2.60
N ALA A 6 9.38 4.54 1.52
CA ALA A 6 8.78 5.10 0.31
C ALA A 6 7.69 4.20 -0.27
N TRP A 7 7.88 2.88 -0.20
CA TRP A 7 6.86 1.94 -0.64
C TRP A 7 5.59 2.07 0.22
N HIS A 8 5.78 2.15 1.55
CA HIS A 8 4.64 2.29 2.45
C HIS A 8 3.87 3.57 2.16
N GLN A 9 4.59 4.67 1.97
CA GLN A 9 3.95 5.95 1.70
C GLN A 9 3.15 5.91 0.41
N ALA A 10 3.71 5.33 -0.64
CA ALA A 10 3.04 5.26 -1.93
C ALA A 10 1.78 4.41 -1.85
N ILE A 11 1.87 3.25 -1.19
CA ILE A 11 0.73 2.36 -1.06
C ILE A 11 -0.40 3.06 -0.32
N VAL A 12 -0.08 3.69 0.81
CA VAL A 12 -1.09 4.37 1.62
C VAL A 12 -1.71 5.53 0.84
N ALA A 13 -0.87 6.29 0.13
CA ALA A 13 -1.36 7.44 -0.62
C ALA A 13 -2.35 7.02 -1.71
N HIS A 14 -2.05 5.94 -2.42
CA HIS A 14 -2.93 5.50 -3.49
C HIS A 14 -4.23 4.92 -2.95
N LEU A 15 -4.17 4.20 -1.84
CA LEU A 15 -5.39 3.69 -1.22
C LEU A 15 -6.25 4.82 -0.67
N SER A 16 -5.61 5.82 -0.09
CA SER A 16 -6.33 6.99 0.43
C SER A 16 -7.02 7.74 -0.71
N ALA A 17 -6.31 7.93 -1.82
CA ALA A 17 -6.86 8.64 -2.96
C ALA A 17 -8.01 7.88 -3.62
N ALA A 18 -7.94 6.55 -3.61
CA ALA A 18 -8.99 5.73 -4.22
C ALA A 18 -10.27 5.75 -3.41
N GLY A 19 -10.16 5.86 -2.09
CA GLY A 19 -11.33 5.87 -1.21
C GLY A 19 -12.08 4.55 -1.19
N SER A 20 -11.48 3.48 -1.67
CA SER A 20 -12.11 2.16 -1.71
C SER A 20 -11.00 1.10 -1.76
N PRO A 21 -11.33 -0.17 -1.46
CA PRO A 21 -10.34 -1.22 -1.51
C PRO A 21 -9.78 -1.40 -2.92
N LEU A 22 -8.52 -1.77 -3.01
CA LEU A 22 -7.85 -2.01 -4.28
C LEU A 22 -7.19 -3.38 -4.27
N LEU A 23 -7.18 -4.02 -5.43
CA LEU A 23 -6.40 -5.23 -5.64
C LEU A 23 -4.92 -4.86 -5.70
N VAL A 24 -4.06 -5.83 -5.34
CA VAL A 24 -2.61 -5.61 -5.41
C VAL A 24 -2.21 -5.12 -6.80
N ASP A 25 -2.75 -5.73 -7.85
CA ASP A 25 -2.43 -5.32 -9.21
C ASP A 25 -2.84 -3.88 -9.48
N GLN A 26 -3.98 -3.48 -8.95
CA GLN A 26 -4.45 -2.11 -9.13
C GLN A 26 -3.55 -1.12 -8.40
N ILE A 27 -3.10 -1.49 -7.19
CA ILE A 27 -2.16 -0.64 -6.47
C ILE A 27 -0.90 -0.46 -7.29
N TRP A 28 -0.37 -1.54 -7.84
CA TRP A 28 0.85 -1.47 -8.64
C TRP A 28 0.66 -0.61 -9.89
N GLN A 29 -0.47 -0.78 -10.58
CA GLN A 29 -0.74 -0.01 -11.78
C GLN A 29 -0.79 1.49 -11.47
N ARG A 30 -1.40 1.85 -10.35
CA ARG A 30 -1.46 3.25 -9.95
C ARG A 30 -0.09 3.81 -9.62
N MET A 31 0.75 3.00 -8.95
CA MET A 31 2.10 3.42 -8.60
C MET A 31 2.94 3.63 -9.86
N GLU A 32 2.84 2.73 -10.82
CA GLU A 32 3.53 2.86 -12.10
C GLU A 32 3.07 4.11 -12.85
N ALA A 33 1.77 4.32 -12.91
CA ALA A 33 1.22 5.46 -13.64
C ALA A 33 1.65 6.78 -13.01
N ALA A 34 1.88 6.79 -11.70
CA ALA A 34 2.33 7.98 -11.00
C ALA A 34 3.85 8.16 -11.07
N GLY A 35 4.57 7.25 -11.72
CA GLY A 35 6.01 7.38 -11.87
C GLY A 35 6.79 6.98 -10.62
N PHE A 36 6.26 6.04 -9.84
CA PHE A 36 6.94 5.61 -8.63
C PHE A 36 8.33 5.07 -8.95
N VAL A 37 9.33 5.60 -8.27
CA VAL A 37 10.73 5.21 -8.49
C VAL A 37 11.15 4.21 -7.43
N HIS A 38 11.75 3.11 -7.85
CA HIS A 38 12.23 2.08 -6.95
C HIS A 38 13.47 1.42 -7.52
N ALA A 39 14.20 0.73 -6.65
CA ALA A 39 15.42 0.02 -7.06
C ALA A 39 15.24 -1.50 -7.05
N SER A 40 14.02 -1.99 -6.89
CA SER A 40 13.76 -3.41 -6.79
C SER A 40 13.81 -4.05 -8.17
N LYS A 41 14.43 -5.25 -8.24
CA LYS A 41 14.45 -6.02 -9.47
C LYS A 41 13.17 -6.83 -9.65
N MET A 42 12.44 -7.02 -8.56
CA MET A 42 11.17 -7.78 -8.60
C MET A 42 10.11 -6.94 -7.90
N PRO A 43 9.65 -5.88 -8.57
CA PRO A 43 8.79 -4.90 -7.91
C PRO A 43 7.47 -5.47 -7.41
N ARG A 44 6.89 -6.44 -8.13
CA ARG A 44 5.63 -7.04 -7.69
C ARG A 44 5.82 -7.80 -6.38
N SER A 45 6.91 -8.54 -6.26
CA SER A 45 7.24 -9.23 -5.02
C SER A 45 7.47 -8.27 -3.88
N THR A 46 8.23 -7.21 -4.15
CA THR A 46 8.50 -6.21 -3.13
C THR A 46 7.21 -5.55 -2.67
N LEU A 47 6.33 -5.24 -3.61
CA LEU A 47 5.05 -4.64 -3.28
C LEU A 47 4.25 -5.54 -2.34
N GLY A 48 4.18 -6.83 -2.66
CA GLY A 48 3.47 -7.77 -1.79
C GLY A 48 4.05 -7.82 -0.39
N ALA A 49 5.38 -7.82 -0.27
CA ALA A 49 6.03 -7.82 1.02
C ALA A 49 5.73 -6.54 1.80
N ARG A 50 5.76 -5.39 1.12
CA ARG A 50 5.47 -4.12 1.80
C ARG A 50 4.02 -4.06 2.26
N ILE A 51 3.10 -4.58 1.44
CA ILE A 51 1.69 -4.64 1.82
C ILE A 51 1.51 -5.52 3.05
N ALA A 52 2.17 -6.68 3.08
CA ALA A 52 2.08 -7.56 4.25
C ALA A 52 2.57 -6.88 5.51
N GLU A 53 3.64 -6.09 5.41
CA GLU A 53 4.14 -5.33 6.55
C GLU A 53 3.09 -4.33 7.04
N LEU A 54 2.45 -3.64 6.11
CA LEU A 54 1.43 -2.66 6.49
C LEU A 54 0.22 -3.33 7.15
N VAL A 55 -0.14 -4.52 6.70
CA VAL A 55 -1.21 -5.27 7.35
C VAL A 55 -0.82 -5.63 8.78
N GLN A 56 0.42 -6.07 8.98
CA GLN A 56 0.89 -6.39 10.32
C GLN A 56 0.93 -5.16 11.22
N MET A 57 1.20 -3.99 10.64
CA MET A 57 1.22 -2.74 11.39
C MET A 57 -0.17 -2.18 11.63
N LYS A 58 -1.20 -2.86 11.15
CA LYS A 58 -2.60 -2.41 11.29
C LYS A 58 -2.89 -1.15 10.49
N THR A 59 -2.03 -0.80 9.56
CA THR A 59 -2.27 0.33 8.68
C THR A 59 -3.20 -0.05 7.53
N LEU A 60 -3.09 -1.29 7.05
CA LEU A 60 -3.96 -1.82 6.01
C LEU A 60 -4.77 -3.00 6.53
N GLU A 61 -5.90 -3.24 5.88
CA GLU A 61 -6.77 -4.36 6.19
C GLU A 61 -7.06 -5.13 4.91
N ARG A 62 -6.90 -6.45 4.95
CA ARG A 62 -7.26 -7.30 3.83
C ARG A 62 -8.75 -7.61 3.90
N VAL A 63 -9.50 -7.20 2.89
CA VAL A 63 -10.95 -7.38 2.88
C VAL A 63 -11.40 -8.52 1.98
N ALA A 64 -10.51 -8.98 1.09
CA ALA A 64 -10.79 -10.10 0.20
C ALA A 64 -9.44 -10.60 -0.31
N PRO A 65 -9.37 -11.75 -1.00
CA PRO A 65 -8.09 -12.22 -1.54
C PRO A 65 -7.45 -11.15 -2.40
N LYS A 66 -6.21 -10.81 -2.08
CA LYS A 66 -5.39 -9.81 -2.80
C LYS A 66 -6.04 -8.43 -2.85
N THR A 67 -6.97 -8.14 -1.94
CA THR A 67 -7.70 -6.87 -1.91
C THR A 67 -7.48 -6.21 -0.56
N TYR A 68 -7.04 -4.95 -0.58
CA TYR A 68 -6.65 -4.24 0.64
C TYR A 68 -7.25 -2.85 0.68
N ARG A 69 -7.44 -2.35 1.89
CA ARG A 69 -7.90 -0.99 2.11
C ARG A 69 -7.19 -0.43 3.33
N LEU A 70 -7.29 0.89 3.50
CA LEU A 70 -6.78 1.49 4.72
C LEU A 70 -7.61 1.02 5.90
N SER A 71 -6.94 0.75 7.00
CA SER A 71 -7.62 0.34 8.21
C SER A 71 -8.49 1.48 8.74
N ALA A 72 -9.74 1.17 9.06
CA ALA A 72 -10.64 2.17 9.62
C ALA A 72 -10.12 2.69 10.95
N GLU A 73 -9.46 1.82 11.71
CA GLU A 73 -8.88 2.21 12.97
C GLU A 73 -7.81 3.29 12.78
N LYS A 74 -7.00 3.13 11.75
CA LYS A 74 -5.96 4.09 11.44
C LYS A 74 -6.56 5.42 11.00
N GLU A 75 -7.61 5.37 10.21
CA GLU A 75 -8.28 6.57 9.74
C GLU A 75 -8.88 7.37 10.90
N VAL A 76 -9.48 6.68 11.84
CA VAL A 76 -10.13 7.34 12.96
C VAL A 76 -9.12 8.09 13.80
N ARG A 77 -7.92 7.60 13.88
CA ARG A 77 -6.90 8.19 14.73
C ARG A 77 -6.21 9.39 14.12
N SER A 78 -6.30 9.58 12.84
CA SER A 78 -5.61 10.68 12.18
C SER A 78 -6.29 12.03 12.38
#